data_37cedb61a40da52984a19835cc9c4f12
#
_entry.id   37cedb61a40da52984a19835cc9c4f12
#
_cell.length_a   1.000
_cell.length_b   1.000
_cell.length_c   1.000
_cell.angle_alpha   90.00
_cell.angle_beta   90.00
_cell.angle_gamma   90.00
#
_symmetry.space_group_name_H-M   'P 1'
#
loop_
_entity.id
_entity.type
_entity.pdbx_description
1 polymer ?
#
loop_
_entity_poly.entity_id
_entity_poly.type
_entity_poly.pdbx_seq_one_letter_code
_entity_poly.pdbx_strand_id
1 'polypeptide(L)'
;MKKKAAWIPWLTGLCMSTALMAAIFLFGDLKYAMNDDTAILRQYMGFGTGAIPEAHAFLHPLLSTPLRWLGLAAPEVPWFSWMQLALLWLACMVSVKALMQCFAKRGFSMALGAAAGAGYLTLFGMTYACHVTFTA
;
A
#
# COMPACT_ATOMS: atom_id res chain seq x y z
N MET A 1 -14.68 -7.51 -31.73
CA MET A 1 -13.88 -6.63 -30.83
C MET A 1 -12.58 -7.33 -30.52
N LYS A 2 -11.43 -6.80 -30.98
CA LYS A 2 -10.10 -7.34 -30.64
C LYS A 2 -9.94 -7.31 -29.12
N LYS A 3 -9.59 -8.44 -28.48
CA LYS A 3 -9.17 -8.52 -27.07
C LYS A 3 -7.95 -7.62 -26.89
N LYS A 4 -8.17 -6.29 -26.81
CA LYS A 4 -7.10 -5.34 -26.48
C LYS A 4 -6.53 -5.80 -25.13
N ALA A 5 -5.25 -5.99 -25.12
CA ALA A 5 -4.46 -6.59 -24.06
C ALA A 5 -4.96 -6.18 -22.67
N ALA A 6 -5.70 -7.07 -22.02
CA ALA A 6 -6.27 -6.84 -20.67
C ALA A 6 -5.18 -6.64 -19.60
N TRP A 7 -3.94 -6.97 -19.94
CA TRP A 7 -2.77 -6.82 -19.08
C TRP A 7 -2.21 -5.38 -19.03
N ILE A 8 -2.48 -4.54 -20.09
CA ILE A 8 -1.92 -3.18 -20.15
C ILE A 8 -2.30 -2.33 -18.92
N PRO A 9 -3.58 -2.25 -18.48
CA PRO A 9 -3.94 -1.49 -17.28
C PRO A 9 -3.26 -2.01 -16.01
N TRP A 10 -3.04 -3.31 -15.91
CA TRP A 10 -2.32 -3.91 -14.80
C TRP A 10 -0.83 -3.53 -14.79
N LEU A 11 -0.18 -3.63 -15.95
CA LEU A 11 1.23 -3.26 -16.08
C LEU A 11 1.43 -1.75 -15.83
N THR A 12 0.55 -0.91 -16.38
CA THR A 12 0.60 0.54 -16.13
C THR A 12 0.42 0.85 -14.64
N GLY A 13 -0.57 0.25 -13.99
CA GLY A 13 -0.79 0.40 -12.56
C GLY A 13 0.43 -0.05 -11.74
N LEU A 14 1.01 -1.20 -12.08
CA LEU A 14 2.22 -1.73 -11.45
C LEU A 14 3.40 -0.75 -11.60
N CYS A 15 3.70 -0.31 -12.81
CA CYS A 15 4.81 0.61 -13.06
C CYS A 15 4.64 1.94 -12.32
N MET A 16 3.44 2.53 -12.38
CA MET A 16 3.17 3.82 -11.76
C MET A 16 3.18 3.76 -10.23
N SER A 17 2.57 2.74 -9.62
CA SER A 17 2.61 2.57 -8.17
C SER A 17 4.01 2.25 -7.66
N THR A 18 4.78 1.47 -8.40
CA THR A 18 6.19 1.19 -8.05
C THR A 18 7.06 2.44 -8.18
N ALA A 19 6.87 3.25 -9.23
CA ALA A 19 7.57 4.52 -9.37
C ALA A 19 7.23 5.50 -8.24
N LEU A 20 5.96 5.57 -7.83
CA LEU A 20 5.54 6.37 -6.67
C LEU A 20 6.25 5.90 -5.40
N MET A 21 6.22 4.60 -5.10
CA MET A 21 6.90 4.06 -3.91
C MET A 21 8.40 4.32 -3.94
N ALA A 22 9.05 4.12 -5.09
CA ALA A 22 10.46 4.43 -5.25
C ALA A 22 10.77 5.91 -4.99
N ALA A 23 9.93 6.82 -5.51
CA ALA A 23 10.09 8.24 -5.27
C ALA A 23 9.93 8.59 -3.78
N ILE A 24 9.00 7.96 -3.08
CA ILE A 24 8.79 8.16 -1.64
C ILE A 24 9.99 7.65 -0.84
N PHE A 25 10.53 6.48 -1.18
CA PHE A 25 11.72 5.94 -0.50
C PHE A 25 12.97 6.77 -0.75
N LEU A 26 13.10 7.40 -1.93
CA LEU A 26 14.29 8.18 -2.30
C LEU A 26 14.22 9.63 -1.82
N PHE A 27 13.04 10.22 -1.78
CA PHE A 27 12.85 11.67 -1.57
C PHE A 27 11.87 12.01 -0.45
N GLY A 28 11.12 11.03 0.04
CA GLY A 28 10.11 11.21 1.07
C GLY A 28 10.63 10.95 2.47
N ASP A 29 9.88 11.44 3.45
CA ASP A 29 10.07 11.17 4.86
C ASP A 29 8.87 10.37 5.36
N LEU A 30 9.03 9.05 5.44
CA LEU A 30 7.97 8.15 5.88
C LEU A 30 7.74 8.30 7.38
N LYS A 31 6.54 8.72 7.77
CA LYS A 31 6.14 8.89 9.17
C LYS A 31 4.88 8.10 9.47
N TYR A 32 4.79 7.63 10.69
CA TYR A 32 3.49 7.17 11.21
C TYR A 32 2.61 8.39 11.52
N ALA A 33 1.37 8.37 11.02
CA ALA A 33 0.43 9.45 11.22
C ALA A 33 -0.13 9.48 12.65
N MET A 34 -0.17 8.32 13.31
CA MET A 34 -0.76 8.15 14.64
C MET A 34 0.16 7.39 15.59
N ASN A 35 0.05 7.71 16.88
CA ASN A 35 0.80 7.02 17.94
C ASN A 35 0.45 5.53 18.03
N ASP A 36 -0.77 5.16 17.68
CA ASP A 36 -1.26 3.79 17.72
C ASP A 36 -0.49 2.89 16.73
N ASP A 37 -0.16 3.41 15.54
CA ASP A 37 0.66 2.67 14.56
C ASP A 37 2.03 2.30 15.12
N THR A 38 2.65 3.24 15.86
CA THR A 38 3.92 3.00 16.53
C THR A 38 3.79 1.99 17.66
N ALA A 39 2.70 2.03 18.41
CA ALA A 39 2.43 1.08 19.49
C ALA A 39 2.23 -0.34 18.92
N ILE A 40 1.45 -0.47 17.84
CA ILE A 40 1.23 -1.74 17.15
C ILE A 40 2.57 -2.30 16.62
N LEU A 41 3.37 -1.47 15.95
CA LEU A 41 4.68 -1.88 15.45
C LEU A 41 5.56 -2.43 16.58
N ARG A 42 5.67 -1.69 17.70
CA ARG A 42 6.47 -2.11 18.86
C ARG A 42 6.02 -3.44 19.43
N GLN A 43 4.70 -3.67 19.51
CA GLN A 43 4.16 -4.93 20.00
C GLN A 43 4.53 -6.11 19.10
N TYR A 44 4.44 -5.93 17.76
CA TYR A 44 4.84 -6.97 16.81
C TYR A 44 6.35 -7.20 16.70
N MET A 45 7.16 -6.27 17.21
CA MET A 45 8.60 -6.45 17.40
C MET A 45 8.96 -6.98 18.79
N GLY A 46 7.98 -7.31 19.64
CA GLY A 46 8.19 -7.84 20.97
C GLY A 46 8.61 -6.81 22.03
N PHE A 47 8.55 -5.50 21.72
CA PHE A 47 8.88 -4.46 22.67
C PHE A 47 7.75 -4.28 23.71
N GLY A 48 8.14 -4.16 24.96
CA GLY A 48 7.25 -3.86 26.10
C GLY A 48 6.83 -5.09 26.88
N THR A 49 6.23 -6.10 26.27
CA THR A 49 5.78 -7.33 26.95
C THR A 49 6.75 -8.50 26.80
N GLY A 50 7.75 -8.38 25.93
CA GLY A 50 8.66 -9.47 25.58
C GLY A 50 8.01 -10.58 24.75
N ALA A 51 6.72 -10.47 24.44
CA ALA A 51 5.98 -11.44 23.66
C ALA A 51 5.18 -10.76 22.56
N ILE A 52 5.18 -11.36 21.37
CA ILE A 52 4.34 -10.90 20.25
C ILE A 52 2.91 -11.35 20.51
N PRO A 53 1.91 -10.45 20.49
CA PRO A 53 0.53 -10.78 20.83
C PRO A 53 -0.08 -11.78 19.84
N GLU A 54 -0.97 -12.65 20.34
CA GLU A 54 -1.71 -13.58 19.50
C GLU A 54 -2.75 -12.88 18.61
N ALA A 55 -3.35 -11.82 19.15
CA ALA A 55 -4.28 -10.97 18.43
C ALA A 55 -4.11 -9.52 18.88
N HIS A 56 -4.38 -8.59 18.00
CA HIS A 56 -4.38 -7.16 18.32
C HIS A 56 -5.79 -6.61 18.22
N ALA A 57 -6.17 -5.75 19.18
CA ALA A 57 -7.53 -5.19 19.27
C ALA A 57 -7.96 -4.42 18.00
N PHE A 58 -7.00 -3.84 17.28
CA PHE A 58 -7.24 -3.01 16.09
C PHE A 58 -6.94 -3.71 14.76
N LEU A 59 -6.46 -4.96 14.79
CA LEU A 59 -6.13 -5.72 13.57
C LEU A 59 -7.01 -6.96 13.47
N HIS A 60 -7.63 -7.12 12.29
CA HIS A 60 -8.38 -8.33 12.00
C HIS A 60 -7.47 -9.57 12.06
N PRO A 61 -7.92 -10.71 12.62
CA PRO A 61 -7.12 -11.93 12.75
C PRO A 61 -6.43 -12.40 11.46
N LEU A 62 -7.05 -12.19 10.30
CA LEU A 62 -6.45 -12.51 8.99
C LEU A 62 -5.14 -11.75 8.73
N LEU A 63 -4.95 -10.56 9.32
CA LEU A 63 -3.74 -9.76 9.19
C LEU A 63 -2.80 -9.97 10.38
N SER A 64 -3.33 -10.10 11.58
CA SER A 64 -2.51 -10.26 12.79
C SER A 64 -1.80 -11.60 12.85
N THR A 65 -2.44 -12.69 12.39
CA THR A 65 -1.84 -14.04 12.41
C THR A 65 -0.57 -14.14 11.54
N PRO A 66 -0.58 -13.75 10.25
CA PRO A 66 0.65 -13.74 9.46
C PRO A 66 1.72 -12.81 10.02
N LEU A 67 1.34 -11.61 10.53
CA LEU A 67 2.29 -10.68 11.15
C LEU A 67 2.96 -11.29 12.38
N ARG A 68 2.20 -12.01 13.21
CA ARG A 68 2.76 -12.73 14.36
C ARG A 68 3.80 -13.75 13.92
N TRP A 69 3.50 -14.56 12.91
CA TRP A 69 4.45 -15.58 12.44
C TRP A 69 5.71 -14.96 11.84
N LEU A 70 5.56 -13.88 11.07
CA LEU A 70 6.69 -13.14 10.53
C LEU A 70 7.52 -12.49 11.66
N GLY A 71 6.88 -11.90 12.66
CA GLY A 71 7.54 -11.32 13.82
C GLY A 71 8.28 -12.36 14.65
N LEU A 72 7.75 -13.58 14.81
CA LEU A 72 8.44 -14.68 15.50
C LEU A 72 9.65 -15.18 14.70
N ALA A 73 9.58 -15.16 13.37
CA ALA A 73 10.65 -15.61 12.49
C ALA A 73 11.80 -14.60 12.37
N ALA A 74 11.49 -13.29 12.37
CA ALA A 74 12.47 -12.21 12.24
C ALA A 74 11.96 -10.95 12.97
N PRO A 75 12.15 -10.88 14.30
CA PRO A 75 11.61 -9.79 15.13
C PRO A 75 12.25 -8.42 14.86
N GLU A 76 13.44 -8.39 14.29
CA GLU A 76 14.14 -7.16 13.90
C GLU A 76 13.53 -6.47 12.66
N VAL A 77 12.67 -7.18 11.92
CA VAL A 77 12.04 -6.63 10.70
C VAL A 77 10.71 -5.98 11.07
N PRO A 78 10.46 -4.72 10.66
CA PRO A 78 9.21 -4.03 10.93
C PRO A 78 8.08 -4.50 10.00
N TRP A 79 7.64 -5.75 10.16
CA TRP A 79 6.65 -6.42 9.30
C TRP A 79 5.33 -5.65 9.18
N PHE A 80 4.91 -4.99 10.24
CA PHE A 80 3.69 -4.18 10.22
C PHE A 80 3.82 -3.02 9.23
N SER A 81 4.94 -2.32 9.23
CA SER A 81 5.23 -1.24 8.27
C SER A 81 5.26 -1.74 6.83
N TRP A 82 5.93 -2.87 6.60
CA TRP A 82 6.01 -3.49 5.27
C TRP A 82 4.65 -3.93 4.76
N MET A 83 3.80 -4.47 5.64
CA MET A 83 2.42 -4.83 5.29
C MET A 83 1.62 -3.59 4.88
N GLN A 84 1.68 -2.50 5.64
CA GLN A 84 0.98 -1.27 5.30
C GLN A 84 1.43 -0.70 3.95
N LEU A 85 2.74 -0.63 3.71
CA LEU A 85 3.30 -0.17 2.44
C LEU A 85 2.88 -1.07 1.27
N ALA A 86 2.87 -2.38 1.46
CA ALA A 86 2.40 -3.32 0.44
C ALA A 86 0.91 -3.14 0.11
N LEU A 87 0.07 -2.97 1.13
CA LEU A 87 -1.37 -2.70 0.94
C LEU A 87 -1.61 -1.39 0.22
N LEU A 88 -0.89 -0.33 0.58
CA LEU A 88 -0.96 0.96 -0.07
C LEU A 88 -0.51 0.88 -1.54
N TRP A 89 0.60 0.18 -1.80
CA TRP A 89 1.09 -0.07 -3.16
C TRP A 89 0.06 -0.80 -4.01
N LEU A 90 -0.56 -1.87 -3.47
CA LEU A 90 -1.64 -2.61 -4.14
C LEU A 90 -2.87 -1.73 -4.40
N ALA A 91 -3.27 -0.91 -3.42
CA ALA A 91 -4.38 0.02 -3.57
C ALA A 91 -4.12 1.04 -4.69
N CYS A 92 -2.94 1.62 -4.75
CA CYS A 92 -2.52 2.52 -5.83
C CYS A 92 -2.56 1.83 -7.20
N MET A 93 -2.01 0.61 -7.30
CA MET A 93 -2.02 -0.19 -8.53
C MET A 93 -3.44 -0.47 -9.03
N VAL A 94 -4.33 -0.92 -8.14
CA VAL A 94 -5.72 -1.24 -8.46
C VAL A 94 -6.50 0.02 -8.85
N SER A 95 -6.25 1.16 -8.20
CA SER A 95 -6.89 2.44 -8.50
C SER A 95 -6.54 2.94 -9.90
N VAL A 96 -5.27 2.92 -10.29
CA VAL A 96 -4.83 3.28 -11.65
C VAL A 96 -5.47 2.36 -12.69
N LYS A 97 -5.43 1.04 -12.45
CA LYS A 97 -6.08 0.07 -13.34
C LYS A 97 -7.57 0.36 -13.47
N ALA A 98 -8.28 0.63 -12.39
CA ALA A 98 -9.71 0.91 -12.38
C ALA A 98 -10.05 2.19 -13.15
N LEU A 99 -9.26 3.26 -12.96
CA LEU A 99 -9.40 4.51 -13.73
C LEU A 99 -9.21 4.27 -15.21
N MET A 100 -8.13 3.59 -15.62
CA MET A 100 -7.92 3.27 -17.04
C MET A 100 -9.08 2.48 -17.66
N GLN A 101 -9.61 1.51 -16.93
CA GLN A 101 -10.75 0.73 -17.41
C GLN A 101 -12.04 1.54 -17.47
N CYS A 102 -12.27 2.43 -16.50
CA CYS A 102 -13.43 3.33 -16.50
C CYS A 102 -13.42 4.27 -17.71
N PHE A 103 -12.28 4.89 -18.01
CA PHE A 103 -12.11 5.75 -19.16
C PHE A 103 -12.30 4.99 -20.47
N ALA A 104 -11.70 3.80 -20.59
CA ALA A 104 -11.85 2.96 -21.77
C ALA A 104 -13.30 2.51 -22.01
N LYS A 105 -14.06 2.21 -20.95
CA LYS A 105 -15.50 1.86 -21.04
C LYS A 105 -16.36 3.04 -21.54
N ARG A 106 -15.96 4.27 -21.23
CA ARG A 106 -16.64 5.49 -21.66
C ARG A 106 -16.21 5.98 -23.06
N GLY A 107 -15.39 5.20 -23.77
CA GLY A 107 -14.92 5.53 -25.12
C GLY A 107 -13.69 6.44 -25.16
N PHE A 108 -13.13 6.82 -24.03
CA PHE A 108 -11.90 7.60 -23.98
C PHE A 108 -10.64 6.74 -24.24
N SER A 109 -9.54 7.39 -24.57
CA SER A 109 -8.26 6.70 -24.75
C SER A 109 -7.72 6.12 -23.43
N MET A 110 -7.01 4.99 -23.51
CA MET A 110 -6.32 4.44 -22.35
C MET A 110 -5.22 5.37 -21.81
N ALA A 111 -4.63 6.19 -22.70
CA ALA A 111 -3.64 7.20 -22.30
C ALA A 111 -4.26 8.27 -21.39
N LEU A 112 -5.49 8.71 -21.68
CA LEU A 112 -6.20 9.65 -20.81
C LEU A 112 -6.52 9.02 -19.45
N GLY A 113 -6.89 7.72 -19.43
CA GLY A 113 -7.07 6.97 -18.19
C GLY A 113 -5.77 6.84 -17.37
N ALA A 114 -4.65 6.64 -18.04
CA ALA A 114 -3.33 6.61 -17.39
C ALA A 114 -2.95 8.00 -16.84
N ALA A 115 -3.19 9.07 -17.59
CA ALA A 115 -2.95 10.44 -17.13
C ALA A 115 -3.81 10.79 -15.90
N ALA A 116 -5.08 10.38 -15.87
CA ALA A 116 -5.96 10.51 -14.72
C ALA A 116 -5.43 9.70 -13.51
N GLY A 117 -4.90 8.50 -13.76
CA GLY A 117 -4.20 7.69 -12.75
C GLY A 117 -2.97 8.38 -12.19
N ALA A 118 -2.14 8.99 -13.03
CA ALA A 118 -0.99 9.78 -12.60
C ALA A 118 -1.42 10.96 -11.72
N GLY A 119 -2.43 11.73 -12.15
CA GLY A 119 -3.00 12.82 -11.36
C GLY A 119 -3.53 12.35 -10.01
N TYR A 120 -4.24 11.23 -9.97
CA TYR A 120 -4.71 10.63 -8.71
C TYR A 120 -3.53 10.29 -7.79
N LEU A 121 -2.51 9.60 -8.29
CA LEU A 121 -1.33 9.24 -7.49
C LEU A 121 -0.56 10.47 -6.99
N THR A 122 -0.48 11.54 -7.80
CA THR A 122 0.22 12.77 -7.40
C THR A 122 -0.55 13.51 -6.31
N LEU A 123 -1.88 13.63 -6.45
CA LEU A 123 -2.70 14.41 -5.52
C LEU A 123 -3.01 13.65 -4.23
N PHE A 124 -3.29 12.36 -4.32
CA PHE A 124 -3.74 11.55 -3.18
C PHE A 124 -2.69 10.53 -2.74
N GLY A 125 -2.03 9.87 -3.68
CA GLY A 125 -1.06 8.83 -3.38
C GLY A 125 0.13 9.34 -2.59
N MET A 126 0.67 10.50 -2.92
CA MET A 126 1.80 11.08 -2.16
C MET A 126 1.38 11.46 -0.73
N THR A 127 0.20 12.03 -0.55
CA THR A 127 -0.30 12.40 0.78
C THR A 127 -0.44 11.18 1.69
N TYR A 128 -1.07 10.11 1.18
CA TYR A 128 -1.27 8.88 1.96
C TYR A 128 0.01 8.07 2.14
N ALA A 129 0.90 8.11 1.17
CA ALA A 129 2.13 7.33 1.23
C ALA A 129 3.19 7.93 2.17
N CYS A 130 3.19 9.26 2.37
CA CYS A 130 4.06 9.91 3.36
C CYS A 130 3.56 9.72 4.81
N HIS A 131 2.28 9.38 5.00
CA HIS A 131 1.68 9.15 6.32
C HIS A 131 1.19 7.71 6.40
N VAL A 132 2.10 6.80 6.74
CA VAL A 132 1.77 5.38 6.88
C VAL A 132 0.91 5.20 8.13
N THR A 133 -0.35 4.80 7.93
CA THR A 133 -1.29 4.52 9.00
C THR A 133 -2.23 3.38 8.61
N PHE A 134 -2.70 2.61 9.60
CA PHE A 134 -3.66 1.54 9.35
C PHE A 134 -5.09 2.05 9.09
N THR A 135 -5.35 3.32 9.37
CA THR A 135 -6.65 3.98 9.16
C THR A 135 -6.78 4.67 7.80
N ALA A 136 -5.78 4.58 6.94
CA ALA A 136 -5.77 5.21 5.62
C ALA A 136 -6.62 4.46 4.57
#